data_7c2d9c3e4924820c3004e0ff7ce91f8f
#
_entry.id   7c2d9c3e4924820c3004e0ff7ce91f8f
#
_cell.length_a   1.000
_cell.length_b   1.000
_cell.length_c   1.000
_cell.angle_alpha   90.00
_cell.angle_beta   90.00
_cell.angle_gamma   90.00
#
_symmetry.space_group_name_H-M   'P 1'
#
loop_
_entity.id
_entity.type
_entity.pdbx_description
1 polymer ?
#
loop_
_entity_poly.entity_id
_entity_poly.type
_entity_poly.pdbx_seq_one_letter_code
_entity_poly.pdbx_strand_id
1 'polypeptide(L)'
;MVVVVLAIDELPRFLRALIPFAVFAIVVGMGILAWRWPIIEHRFTSYRLDDDGIEIRKGVYWRNVINVPRSRIQHTDVSQGPLERNFELATLHVFTAGTEHSEVTLAGLEHARALRIRDHLLTGDEHDAV
;
A
#
# COMPACT_ATOMS: atom_id res chain seq x y z
N MET A 1 -33.07 -0.54 19.43
CA MET A 1 -32.27 -1.37 20.35
C MET A 1 -33.13 -2.31 21.19
N VAL A 2 -34.25 -1.87 21.76
CA VAL A 2 -35.16 -2.69 22.57
C VAL A 2 -35.83 -3.85 21.79
N VAL A 3 -36.21 -3.60 20.52
CA VAL A 3 -36.89 -4.60 19.67
C VAL A 3 -35.97 -5.79 19.32
N VAL A 4 -34.66 -5.56 19.18
CA VAL A 4 -33.68 -6.61 18.88
C VAL A 4 -33.46 -7.51 20.11
N VAL A 5 -33.47 -6.94 21.30
CA VAL A 5 -33.31 -7.69 22.55
C VAL A 5 -34.51 -8.58 22.83
N LEU A 6 -35.74 -8.10 22.58
CA LEU A 6 -36.98 -8.88 22.72
C LEU A 6 -37.10 -10.04 21.73
N ALA A 7 -36.58 -9.86 20.50
CA ALA A 7 -36.57 -10.90 19.49
C ALA A 7 -35.59 -12.05 19.82
N ILE A 8 -34.55 -11.79 20.61
CA ILE A 8 -33.58 -12.80 21.05
C ILE A 8 -34.16 -13.66 22.16
N ASP A 9 -35.09 -13.14 22.96
CA ASP A 9 -35.71 -13.88 24.08
C ASP A 9 -36.68 -14.97 23.63
N GLU A 10 -37.24 -14.89 22.45
CA GLU A 10 -38.13 -15.89 21.85
C GLU A 10 -37.35 -17.06 21.19
N LEU A 11 -36.03 -16.94 21.02
CA LEU A 11 -35.22 -17.97 20.37
C LEU A 11 -34.92 -19.15 21.32
N PRO A 12 -34.96 -20.41 20.83
CA PRO A 12 -34.59 -21.58 21.62
C PRO A 12 -33.15 -21.46 22.15
N ARG A 13 -32.92 -22.01 23.35
CA ARG A 13 -31.66 -21.86 24.10
C ARG A 13 -30.41 -22.22 23.31
N PHE A 14 -30.49 -23.20 22.41
CA PHE A 14 -29.36 -23.60 21.57
C PHE A 14 -29.01 -22.53 20.53
N LEU A 15 -29.99 -21.82 19.98
CA LEU A 15 -29.74 -20.71 19.04
C LEU A 15 -29.15 -19.49 19.74
N ARG A 16 -29.55 -19.23 21.01
CA ARG A 16 -28.91 -18.15 21.79
C ARG A 16 -27.44 -18.43 22.06
N ALA A 17 -27.03 -19.68 22.26
CA ALA A 17 -25.65 -20.06 22.45
C ALA A 17 -24.80 -19.90 21.15
N LEU A 18 -25.43 -20.00 19.98
CA LEU A 18 -24.73 -19.83 18.70
C LEU A 18 -24.46 -18.36 18.35
N ILE A 19 -25.26 -17.42 18.86
CA ILE A 19 -25.11 -15.99 18.57
C ILE A 19 -23.72 -15.47 18.98
N PRO A 20 -23.24 -15.63 20.23
CA PRO A 20 -21.93 -15.16 20.62
C PRO A 20 -20.80 -15.83 19.84
N PHE A 21 -20.96 -17.10 19.48
CA PHE A 21 -19.99 -17.81 18.65
C PHE A 21 -19.94 -17.25 17.22
N ALA A 22 -21.10 -16.96 16.63
CA ALA A 22 -21.19 -16.34 15.31
C ALA A 22 -20.59 -14.92 15.30
N VAL A 23 -20.89 -14.12 16.31
CA VAL A 23 -20.32 -12.77 16.48
C VAL A 23 -18.81 -12.86 16.64
N PHE A 24 -18.32 -13.78 17.46
CA PHE A 24 -16.87 -13.98 17.63
C PHE A 24 -16.19 -14.40 16.31
N ALA A 25 -16.79 -15.33 15.56
CA ALA A 25 -16.27 -15.75 14.26
C ALA A 25 -16.22 -14.60 13.24
N ILE A 26 -17.24 -13.75 13.23
CA ILE A 26 -17.27 -12.55 12.35
C ILE A 26 -16.17 -11.56 12.75
N VAL A 27 -16.02 -11.27 14.03
CA VAL A 27 -14.98 -10.34 14.52
C VAL A 27 -13.58 -10.86 14.21
N VAL A 28 -13.33 -12.14 14.43
CA VAL A 28 -12.03 -12.78 14.09
C VAL A 28 -11.81 -12.77 12.58
N GLY A 29 -12.84 -13.09 11.79
CA GLY A 29 -12.76 -13.05 10.32
C GLY A 29 -12.45 -11.65 9.79
N MET A 30 -13.13 -10.64 10.33
CA MET A 30 -12.84 -9.24 9.98
C MET A 30 -11.43 -8.80 10.40
N GLY A 31 -10.97 -9.24 11.57
CA GLY A 31 -9.62 -8.96 12.04
C GLY A 31 -8.55 -9.56 11.13
N ILE A 32 -8.72 -10.81 10.71
CA ILE A 32 -7.82 -11.48 9.76
C ILE A 32 -7.84 -10.79 8.41
N LEU A 33 -9.02 -10.40 7.93
CA LEU A 33 -9.18 -9.69 6.66
C LEU A 33 -8.49 -8.32 6.70
N ALA A 34 -8.69 -7.56 7.78
CA ALA A 34 -8.05 -6.26 7.98
C ALA A 34 -6.52 -6.38 8.07
N TRP A 35 -6.01 -7.46 8.69
CA TRP A 35 -4.57 -7.71 8.76
C TRP A 35 -3.97 -8.10 7.39
N ARG A 36 -4.72 -8.85 6.59
CA ARG A 36 -4.25 -9.32 5.27
C ARG A 36 -4.42 -8.29 4.17
N TRP A 37 -5.29 -7.30 4.36
CA TRP A 37 -5.57 -6.28 3.36
C TRP A 37 -4.32 -5.55 2.85
N PRO A 38 -3.44 -5.01 3.71
CA PRO A 38 -2.23 -4.34 3.25
C PRO A 38 -1.25 -5.28 2.52
N ILE A 39 -1.22 -6.57 2.88
CA ILE A 39 -0.36 -7.56 2.23
C ILE A 39 -0.82 -7.84 0.79
N ILE A 40 -2.12 -7.83 0.56
CA ILE A 40 -2.71 -8.04 -0.77
C ILE A 40 -2.42 -6.82 -1.66
N GLU A 41 -2.54 -5.62 -1.15
CA GLU A 41 -2.30 -4.39 -1.90
C GLU A 41 -0.84 -4.30 -2.40
N HIS A 42 0.14 -4.71 -1.58
CA HIS A 42 1.55 -4.73 -1.97
C HIS A 42 1.89 -5.72 -3.11
N ARG A 43 1.14 -6.82 -3.24
CA ARG A 43 1.37 -7.81 -4.30
C ARG A 43 0.98 -7.33 -5.70
N PHE A 44 0.09 -6.33 -5.78
CA PHE A 44 -0.45 -5.81 -7.03
C PHE A 44 0.14 -4.45 -7.44
N THR A 45 1.17 -3.99 -6.73
CA THR A 45 1.93 -2.81 -7.13
C THR A 45 3.14 -3.26 -7.93
N SER A 46 3.15 -2.98 -9.22
CA SER A 46 4.31 -3.20 -10.08
C SER A 46 4.85 -1.85 -10.57
N TYR A 47 6.15 -1.77 -10.71
CA TYR A 47 6.81 -0.60 -11.27
C TYR A 47 7.75 -1.03 -12.40
N ARG A 48 7.91 -0.15 -13.38
CA ARG A 48 8.85 -0.30 -14.47
C ARG A 48 9.72 0.93 -14.54
N LEU A 49 11.03 0.71 -14.54
CA LEU A 49 12.01 1.76 -14.75
C LEU A 49 12.36 1.79 -16.23
N ASP A 50 12.18 2.94 -16.83
CA ASP A 50 12.65 3.23 -18.18
C ASP A 50 13.68 4.39 -18.10
N ASP A 51 14.44 4.59 -19.16
CA ASP A 51 15.43 5.67 -19.23
C ASP A 51 14.78 7.06 -19.11
N ASP A 52 13.51 7.17 -19.50
CA ASP A 52 12.73 8.42 -19.47
C ASP A 52 12.00 8.68 -18.14
N GLY A 53 11.97 7.71 -17.21
CA GLY A 53 11.29 7.88 -15.93
C GLY A 53 10.85 6.58 -15.28
N ILE A 54 9.81 6.67 -14.47
CA ILE A 54 9.22 5.53 -13.76
C ILE A 54 7.73 5.39 -14.09
N GLU A 55 7.32 4.21 -14.51
CA GLU A 55 5.94 3.82 -14.67
C GLU A 55 5.50 2.97 -13.48
N ILE A 56 4.47 3.41 -12.77
CA ILE A 56 3.92 2.73 -11.60
C ILE A 56 2.51 2.27 -11.91
N ARG A 57 2.29 0.98 -11.75
CA ARG A 57 0.97 0.36 -11.88
C ARG A 57 0.46 -0.05 -10.52
N LYS A 58 -0.57 0.64 -10.06
CA LYS A 58 -1.24 0.35 -8.79
C LYS A 58 -2.66 -0.14 -9.03
N GLY A 59 -3.10 -1.08 -8.24
CA GLY A 59 -4.50 -1.45 -8.06
C GLY A 59 -4.82 -2.91 -8.30
N VAL A 60 -5.75 -3.41 -7.49
CA VAL A 60 -6.33 -4.75 -7.58
C VAL A 60 -7.56 -4.74 -8.47
N TYR A 61 -8.42 -3.76 -8.32
CA TYR A 61 -9.70 -3.60 -9.01
C TYR A 61 -9.64 -2.54 -10.11
N TRP A 62 -9.05 -1.37 -9.79
CA TRP A 62 -8.86 -0.27 -10.73
C TRP A 62 -7.37 -0.14 -11.03
N ARG A 63 -6.98 -0.40 -12.27
CA ARG A 63 -5.59 -0.26 -12.70
C ARG A 63 -5.29 1.21 -12.96
N ASN A 64 -4.61 1.84 -12.04
CA ASN A 64 -4.05 3.16 -12.26
C ASN A 64 -2.60 3.02 -12.75
N VAL A 65 -2.33 3.56 -13.91
CA VAL A 65 -0.97 3.67 -14.46
C VAL A 65 -0.52 5.11 -14.27
N ILE A 66 0.47 5.31 -13.40
CA ILE A 66 1.09 6.61 -13.16
C ILE A 66 2.42 6.61 -13.86
N ASN A 67 2.56 7.47 -14.86
CA ASN A 67 3.82 7.67 -15.57
C ASN A 67 4.45 8.97 -15.09
N VAL A 68 5.62 8.87 -14.47
CA VAL A 68 6.38 10.01 -13.96
C VAL A 68 7.63 10.19 -14.81
N PRO A 69 7.64 11.15 -15.73
CA PRO A 69 8.83 11.47 -16.51
C PRO A 69 9.92 12.03 -15.60
N ARG A 70 11.15 11.64 -15.84
CA ARG A 70 12.33 12.07 -15.08
C ARG A 70 12.45 13.58 -14.96
N SER A 71 12.12 14.31 -16.02
CA SER A 71 12.14 15.78 -16.06
C SER A 71 11.18 16.46 -15.06
N ARG A 72 10.20 15.74 -14.52
CA ARG A 72 9.27 16.25 -13.50
C ARG A 72 9.65 15.87 -12.08
N ILE A 73 10.63 15.02 -11.87
CA ILE A 73 11.08 14.61 -10.54
C ILE A 73 11.88 15.75 -9.94
N GLN A 74 11.42 16.26 -8.81
CA GLN A 74 12.10 17.32 -8.06
C GLN A 74 13.09 16.77 -7.05
N HIS A 75 12.63 15.79 -6.27
CA HIS A 75 13.51 15.06 -5.39
C HIS A 75 12.93 13.68 -5.03
N THR A 76 13.78 12.79 -4.54
CA THR A 76 13.41 11.45 -4.08
C THR A 76 13.96 11.22 -2.69
N ASP A 77 13.16 10.58 -1.87
CA ASP A 77 13.53 10.21 -0.50
C ASP A 77 13.25 8.73 -0.23
N VAL A 78 14.05 8.11 0.63
CA VAL A 78 13.91 6.72 1.05
C VAL A 78 13.74 6.69 2.56
N SER A 79 12.61 6.20 3.02
CA SER A 79 12.31 6.05 4.43
C SER A 79 12.19 4.58 4.84
N GLN A 80 12.51 4.30 6.09
CA GLN A 80 12.32 3.00 6.72
C GLN A 80 11.65 3.17 8.07
N GLY A 81 10.48 2.56 8.22
CA GLY A 81 9.84 2.39 9.52
C GLY A 81 10.52 1.32 10.39
N PRO A 82 10.18 1.21 11.69
CA PRO A 82 10.75 0.21 12.60
C PRO A 82 10.53 -1.23 12.14
N LEU A 83 9.34 -1.53 11.60
CA LEU A 83 9.01 -2.86 11.04
C LEU A 83 9.71 -3.10 9.70
N GLU A 84 9.76 -2.10 8.83
CA GLU A 84 10.45 -2.20 7.55
C GLU A 84 11.93 -2.48 7.72
N ARG A 85 12.55 -1.88 8.73
CA ARG A 85 13.97 -2.12 9.06
C ARG A 85 14.24 -3.57 9.46
N ASN A 86 13.35 -4.19 10.21
CA ASN A 86 13.49 -5.60 10.61
C ASN A 86 13.42 -6.57 9.43
N PHE A 87 12.71 -6.19 8.36
CA PHE A 87 12.54 -7.00 7.15
C PHE A 87 13.40 -6.51 5.97
N GLU A 88 14.33 -5.57 6.21
CA GLU A 88 15.16 -4.94 5.16
C GLU A 88 14.33 -4.30 4.03
N LEU A 89 13.13 -3.83 4.36
CA LEU A 89 12.24 -3.13 3.45
C LEU A 89 12.38 -1.62 3.60
N ALA A 90 11.96 -0.88 2.57
CA ALA A 90 11.94 0.57 2.56
C ALA A 90 10.79 1.10 1.71
N THR A 91 10.47 2.36 1.94
CA THR A 91 9.50 3.11 1.15
C THR A 91 10.21 4.21 0.39
N LEU A 92 10.05 4.24 -0.93
CA LEU A 92 10.57 5.29 -1.80
C LEU A 92 9.48 6.33 -2.05
N HIS A 93 9.80 7.59 -1.79
CA HIS A 93 8.97 8.75 -2.06
C HIS A 93 9.56 9.50 -3.26
N VAL A 94 8.76 9.71 -4.28
CA VAL A 94 9.13 10.47 -5.48
C VAL A 94 8.29 11.73 -5.53
N PHE A 95 8.92 12.89 -5.38
CA PHE A 95 8.26 14.18 -5.42
C PHE A 95 8.37 14.79 -6.82
N THR A 96 7.24 15.22 -7.35
CA THR A 96 7.12 15.72 -8.72
C THR A 96 6.60 17.15 -8.76
N ALA A 97 7.03 17.90 -9.78
CA ALA A 97 6.46 19.20 -10.08
C ALA A 97 5.07 19.04 -10.70
N GLY A 98 4.04 19.51 -10.03
CA GLY A 98 2.65 19.51 -10.51
C GLY A 98 1.64 19.41 -9.40
N THR A 99 0.38 19.70 -9.70
CA THR A 99 -0.73 19.65 -8.75
C THR A 99 -1.38 18.27 -8.68
N GLU A 100 -1.32 17.51 -9.77
CA GLU A 100 -1.76 16.11 -9.81
C GLU A 100 -0.55 15.21 -9.56
N HIS A 101 -0.66 14.31 -8.56
CA HIS A 101 0.41 13.39 -8.19
C HIS A 101 1.72 14.09 -7.78
N SER A 102 1.63 15.09 -6.92
CA SER A 102 2.81 15.80 -6.38
C SER A 102 3.78 14.90 -5.63
N GLU A 103 3.28 13.78 -5.10
CA GLU A 103 4.06 12.74 -4.45
C GLU A 103 3.58 11.36 -4.89
N VAL A 104 4.51 10.50 -5.26
CA VAL A 104 4.27 9.10 -5.57
C VAL A 104 5.08 8.23 -4.61
N THR A 105 4.40 7.36 -3.90
CA THR A 105 5.00 6.49 -2.88
C THR A 105 5.03 5.05 -3.35
N LEU A 106 6.20 4.42 -3.25
CA LEU A 106 6.45 3.00 -3.48
C LEU A 106 6.88 2.34 -2.17
N ALA A 107 5.95 1.66 -1.52
CA ALA A 107 6.21 0.94 -0.28
C ALA A 107 6.58 -0.53 -0.53
N GLY A 108 7.23 -1.15 0.46
CA GLY A 108 7.55 -2.58 0.44
C GLY A 108 8.67 -2.97 -0.52
N LEU A 109 9.55 -2.03 -0.88
CA LEU A 109 10.75 -2.31 -1.64
C LEU A 109 11.86 -2.87 -0.72
N GLU A 110 12.69 -3.75 -1.25
CA GLU A 110 13.98 -4.07 -0.63
C GLU A 110 14.81 -2.79 -0.50
N HIS A 111 15.41 -2.56 0.67
CA HIS A 111 16.15 -1.32 0.94
C HIS A 111 17.22 -1.01 -0.11
N ALA A 112 18.04 -2.02 -0.47
CA ALA A 112 19.05 -1.87 -1.51
C ALA A 112 18.45 -1.52 -2.88
N ARG A 113 17.27 -2.07 -3.19
CA ARG A 113 16.54 -1.77 -4.42
C ARG A 113 15.99 -0.34 -4.44
N ALA A 114 15.43 0.13 -3.32
CA ALA A 114 14.94 1.50 -3.18
C ALA A 114 16.07 2.52 -3.41
N LEU A 115 17.26 2.27 -2.87
CA LEU A 115 18.45 3.10 -3.09
C LEU A 115 18.89 3.12 -4.56
N ARG A 116 18.92 1.96 -5.22
CA ARG A 116 19.25 1.87 -6.65
C ARG A 116 18.27 2.63 -7.53
N ILE A 117 16.97 2.54 -7.24
CA ILE A 117 15.94 3.28 -7.98
C ILE A 117 16.12 4.78 -7.78
N ARG A 118 16.33 5.22 -6.54
CA ARG A 118 16.61 6.61 -6.22
C ARG A 118 17.81 7.13 -7.03
N ASP A 119 18.91 6.41 -7.00
CA ASP A 119 20.13 6.81 -7.67
C ASP A 119 19.93 6.83 -9.19
N HIS A 120 19.21 5.85 -9.76
CA HIS A 120 18.88 5.83 -11.18
C HIS A 120 18.03 7.04 -11.61
N LEU A 121 17.08 7.46 -10.78
CA LEU A 121 16.23 8.61 -11.07
C LEU A 121 16.98 9.95 -10.96
N LEU A 122 17.97 10.04 -10.07
CA LEU A 122 18.76 11.26 -9.85
C LEU A 122 19.93 11.40 -10.84
N THR A 123 20.59 10.31 -11.21
CA THR A 123 21.81 10.34 -12.06
C THR A 123 21.52 10.77 -13.51
N GLY A 124 20.27 10.81 -13.93
CA GLY A 124 19.91 11.32 -15.26
C GLY A 124 20.16 12.81 -15.48
N ASP A 125 20.31 13.58 -14.41
CA ASP A 125 20.54 15.03 -14.50
C ASP A 125 22.01 15.40 -14.83
N GLU A 126 22.96 14.49 -14.64
CA GLU A 126 24.37 14.78 -14.90
C GLU A 126 24.79 14.57 -16.37
N HIS A 127 23.97 13.89 -17.18
CA HIS A 127 24.33 13.61 -18.58
C HIS A 127 23.77 14.62 -19.57
N ASP A 128 22.79 15.43 -19.18
CA ASP A 128 22.22 16.50 -20.03
C ASP A 128 22.84 17.88 -19.76
N ALA A 129 23.86 17.99 -18.93
CA ALA A 129 24.54 19.24 -18.57
C ALA A 129 25.92 19.39 -19.22
N VAL A 130 26.13 18.77 -20.39
CA VAL A 130 27.34 19.01 -21.19
C VAL A 130 26.96 19.54 -22.58
#